data_3f8c3905aa41e6aba2d6ad8236f3aa4b
#
_entry.id   3f8c3905aa41e6aba2d6ad8236f3aa4b
#
_cell.length_a   1.000
_cell.length_b   1.000
_cell.length_c   1.000
_cell.angle_alpha   90.00
_cell.angle_beta   90.00
_cell.angle_gamma   90.00
#
_symmetry.space_group_name_H-M   'P 1'
#
loop_
_entity.id
_entity.type
_entity.pdbx_description
1 polymer ?
#
loop_
_entity_poly.entity_id
_entity_poly.type
_entity_poly.pdbx_seq_one_letter_code
_entity_poly.pdbx_strand_id
1 'polypeptide(L)'
;MKAKQLSSIGAVLFSFFVMGFCDIVGISSDYAREAFGWSQGMAGLLPSMVFVWFLFLSVPVGIKMNKWGRKNTVLLGMVVTIVGMMIPLIGTSWSCLIGYAALGIGNAILQVSENPLIKNVVTDEKILTSSLTAGQVVKAVSSFCGPFVMLLAVNVLGGGDKHYWYLAFPILGFITLLSALWLILSPIEREPIEKTNVTVGETFALLKNPTILLLFFGIFFAVAIDVGTNFVSSKIMINRYGWSVAEAGMAPQVYFICRTIGAFLGVFLMTKVSDMVYYRWNIIICIVVIVSLAFIQLPETWALAQIGAIGFLCSCIFPIIYSMAVQAEPDKANLISGLMITAVAGGGAATPFIGFATDAAGTITAGVCVLLLCAGYLTYCAFGIRVNH
;
A
#
# COMPACT_ATOMS: atom_id res chain seq x y z
N MET A 1 -28.18 -9.61 13.60
CA MET A 1 -27.59 -8.26 13.67
C MET A 1 -28.67 -7.21 13.39
N LYS A 2 -28.76 -6.12 14.17
CA LYS A 2 -29.72 -5.02 13.89
C LYS A 2 -29.27 -4.30 12.60
N ALA A 3 -30.20 -3.86 11.76
CA ALA A 3 -29.88 -3.19 10.47
C ALA A 3 -28.90 -2.02 10.60
N LYS A 4 -28.99 -1.26 11.71
CA LYS A 4 -28.07 -0.17 12.04
C LYS A 4 -26.62 -0.63 12.22
N GLN A 5 -26.39 -1.79 12.85
CA GLN A 5 -25.04 -2.35 13.05
C GLN A 5 -24.46 -2.82 11.74
N LEU A 6 -25.25 -3.46 10.87
CA LEU A 6 -24.82 -3.88 9.55
C LEU A 6 -24.41 -2.68 8.67
N SER A 7 -25.19 -1.59 8.72
CA SER A 7 -24.85 -0.34 8.03
C SER A 7 -23.53 0.26 8.53
N SER A 8 -23.29 0.26 9.86
CA SER A 8 -22.04 0.78 10.43
C SER A 8 -20.82 -0.07 10.00
N ILE A 9 -20.94 -1.40 10.00
CA ILE A 9 -19.90 -2.30 9.50
C ILE A 9 -19.66 -2.02 8.02
N GLY A 10 -20.72 -1.91 7.21
CA GLY A 10 -20.62 -1.59 5.79
C GLY A 10 -19.90 -0.28 5.52
N ALA A 11 -20.23 0.78 6.29
CA ALA A 11 -19.58 2.09 6.16
C ALA A 11 -18.07 2.03 6.48
N VAL A 12 -17.69 1.28 7.53
CA VAL A 12 -16.28 1.09 7.89
C VAL A 12 -15.56 0.24 6.85
N LEU A 13 -16.16 -0.85 6.36
CA LEU A 13 -15.55 -1.65 5.30
C LEU A 13 -15.40 -0.86 4.01
N PHE A 14 -16.38 0.01 3.67
CA PHE A 14 -16.28 0.84 2.47
C PHE A 14 -15.20 1.93 2.60
N SER A 15 -14.83 2.36 3.82
CA SER A 15 -13.70 3.26 4.01
C SER A 15 -12.38 2.61 3.57
N PHE A 16 -12.21 1.30 3.75
CA PHE A 16 -11.04 0.57 3.21
C PHE A 16 -10.96 0.60 1.68
N PHE A 17 -12.07 0.76 0.98
CA PHE A 17 -12.05 0.97 -0.47
C PHE A 17 -11.33 2.28 -0.82
N VAL A 18 -11.59 3.35 -0.05
CA VAL A 18 -10.90 4.64 -0.23
C VAL A 18 -9.41 4.51 0.06
N MET A 19 -9.03 3.72 1.07
CA MET A 19 -7.63 3.48 1.39
C MET A 19 -6.85 2.83 0.24
N GLY A 20 -7.51 2.03 -0.62
CA GLY A 20 -6.90 1.41 -1.79
C GLY A 20 -6.58 2.37 -2.94
N PHE A 21 -7.11 3.60 -2.93
CA PHE A 21 -6.88 4.57 -4.01
C PHE A 21 -5.43 5.00 -4.16
N CYS A 22 -4.62 4.89 -3.11
CA CYS A 22 -3.20 5.19 -3.19
C CYS A 22 -2.45 4.30 -4.20
N ASP A 23 -2.95 3.11 -4.47
CA ASP A 23 -2.28 2.15 -5.35
C ASP A 23 -2.44 2.50 -6.85
N ILE A 24 -3.35 3.45 -7.20
CA ILE A 24 -3.47 4.01 -8.56
C ILE A 24 -2.19 4.76 -8.98
N VAL A 25 -1.36 5.16 -8.01
CA VAL A 25 -0.14 5.93 -8.26
C VAL A 25 0.84 5.20 -9.17
N GLY A 26 0.84 3.87 -9.18
CA GLY A 26 1.68 3.06 -10.07
C GLY A 26 1.41 3.39 -11.54
N ILE A 27 0.19 3.17 -12.01
CA ILE A 27 -0.20 3.40 -13.41
C ILE A 27 -0.33 4.89 -13.74
N SER A 28 -0.86 5.71 -12.83
CA SER A 28 -1.00 7.15 -13.07
C SER A 28 0.35 7.86 -13.24
N SER A 29 1.44 7.30 -12.68
CA SER A 29 2.79 7.81 -12.90
C SER A 29 3.23 7.69 -14.37
N ASP A 30 2.74 6.70 -15.11
CA ASP A 30 3.03 6.54 -16.53
C ASP A 30 2.29 7.59 -17.38
N TYR A 31 1.02 7.86 -17.05
CA TYR A 31 0.27 8.95 -17.70
C TYR A 31 0.88 10.33 -17.41
N ALA A 32 1.27 10.59 -16.14
CA ALA A 32 1.92 11.83 -15.77
C ALA A 32 3.27 12.00 -16.50
N ARG A 33 4.06 10.93 -16.60
CA ARG A 33 5.33 10.92 -17.33
C ARG A 33 5.13 11.27 -18.81
N GLU A 34 4.14 10.68 -19.46
CA GLU A 34 3.81 10.95 -20.86
C GLU A 34 3.31 12.40 -21.02
N ALA A 35 2.40 12.88 -20.15
CA ALA A 35 1.81 14.20 -20.23
C ALA A 35 2.80 15.35 -19.97
N PHE A 36 3.75 15.17 -19.04
CA PHE A 36 4.69 16.20 -18.61
C PHE A 36 6.09 16.02 -19.18
N GLY A 37 6.36 14.96 -19.96
CA GLY A 37 7.69 14.66 -20.50
C GLY A 37 8.72 14.31 -19.41
N TRP A 38 8.29 13.68 -18.31
CA TRP A 38 9.15 13.38 -17.18
C TRP A 38 10.07 12.17 -17.44
N SER A 39 11.26 12.17 -16.80
CA SER A 39 12.09 10.98 -16.69
C SER A 39 11.43 9.91 -15.82
N GLN A 40 11.94 8.68 -15.84
CA GLN A 40 11.49 7.60 -14.96
C GLN A 40 11.72 7.96 -13.48
N GLY A 41 12.83 8.63 -13.18
CA GLY A 41 13.13 9.11 -11.83
C GLY A 41 12.10 10.11 -11.33
N MET A 42 11.71 11.09 -12.15
CA MET A 42 10.65 12.04 -11.81
C MET A 42 9.30 11.37 -11.62
N ALA A 43 8.93 10.42 -12.48
CA ALA A 43 7.71 9.65 -12.32
C ALA A 43 7.70 8.84 -11.01
N GLY A 44 8.87 8.34 -10.59
CA GLY A 44 9.05 7.65 -9.31
C GLY A 44 8.84 8.51 -8.06
N LEU A 45 8.87 9.85 -8.18
CA LEU A 45 8.53 10.74 -7.07
C LEU A 45 7.04 10.72 -6.72
N LEU A 46 6.14 10.36 -7.65
CA LEU A 46 4.71 10.30 -7.35
C LEU A 46 4.37 9.29 -6.24
N PRO A 47 4.80 8.03 -6.32
CA PRO A 47 4.65 7.11 -5.18
C PRO A 47 5.33 7.62 -3.91
N SER A 48 6.50 8.28 -4.03
CA SER A 48 7.19 8.85 -2.87
C SER A 48 6.35 9.92 -2.19
N MET A 49 5.69 10.78 -2.94
CA MET A 49 4.78 11.81 -2.40
C MET A 49 3.60 11.17 -1.64
N VAL A 50 3.19 9.96 -1.99
CA VAL A 50 2.14 9.24 -1.27
C VAL A 50 2.69 8.56 0.00
N PHE A 51 3.79 7.82 -0.13
CA PHE A 51 4.22 6.90 0.93
C PHE A 51 5.15 7.54 1.98
N VAL A 52 5.82 8.65 1.68
CA VAL A 52 6.71 9.34 2.64
C VAL A 52 5.99 9.80 3.91
N TRP A 53 4.71 10.12 3.81
CA TRP A 53 3.92 10.61 4.94
C TRP A 53 3.67 9.57 6.03
N PHE A 54 3.80 8.28 5.70
CA PHE A 54 3.78 7.24 6.72
C PHE A 54 4.92 7.40 7.73
N LEU A 55 6.08 7.88 7.28
CA LEU A 55 7.23 8.15 8.15
C LEU A 55 6.92 9.24 9.19
N PHE A 56 6.25 10.30 8.75
CA PHE A 56 6.04 11.49 9.59
C PHE A 56 4.73 11.47 10.37
N LEU A 57 3.68 10.83 9.86
CA LEU A 57 2.33 10.97 10.39
C LEU A 57 1.84 9.75 11.19
N SER A 58 2.33 8.54 10.96
CA SER A 58 1.75 7.34 11.57
C SER A 58 1.77 7.38 13.09
N VAL A 59 2.91 7.69 13.71
CA VAL A 59 3.02 7.79 15.17
C VAL A 59 2.25 9.00 15.72
N PRO A 60 2.42 10.25 15.20
CA PRO A 60 1.66 11.40 15.67
C PRO A 60 0.14 11.24 15.54
N VAL A 61 -0.34 10.68 14.45
CA VAL A 61 -1.78 10.43 14.24
C VAL A 61 -2.30 9.40 15.23
N GLY A 62 -1.58 8.29 15.44
CA GLY A 62 -1.94 7.26 16.41
C GLY A 62 -2.07 7.82 17.83
N ILE A 63 -1.16 8.70 18.26
CA ILE A 63 -1.21 9.36 19.56
C ILE A 63 -2.42 10.33 19.63
N LYS A 64 -2.62 11.14 18.60
CA LYS A 64 -3.72 12.14 18.58
C LYS A 64 -5.10 11.49 18.42
N MET A 65 -5.18 10.33 17.77
CA MET A 65 -6.42 9.58 17.57
C MET A 65 -7.13 9.29 18.91
N ASN A 66 -6.39 9.06 19.99
CA ASN A 66 -6.98 8.89 21.32
C ASN A 66 -7.82 10.09 21.78
N LYS A 67 -7.42 11.33 21.39
CA LYS A 67 -8.18 12.55 21.71
C LYS A 67 -9.29 12.83 20.70
N TRP A 68 -9.02 12.62 19.42
CA TRP A 68 -9.97 12.94 18.35
C TRP A 68 -11.08 11.90 18.19
N GLY A 69 -10.79 10.64 18.53
CA GLY A 69 -11.62 9.48 18.26
C GLY A 69 -11.34 8.89 16.88
N ARG A 70 -11.46 7.57 16.77
CA ARG A 70 -11.13 6.80 15.55
C ARG A 70 -11.96 7.25 14.35
N LYS A 71 -13.30 7.36 14.51
CA LYS A 71 -14.21 7.81 13.44
C LYS A 71 -13.84 9.19 12.92
N ASN A 72 -13.59 10.15 13.80
CA ASN A 72 -13.25 11.52 13.41
C ASN A 72 -11.87 11.57 12.71
N THR A 73 -10.93 10.71 13.13
CA THR A 73 -9.61 10.61 12.49
C THR A 73 -9.74 10.05 11.07
N VAL A 74 -10.58 9.02 10.85
CA VAL A 74 -10.87 8.50 9.50
C VAL A 74 -11.51 9.59 8.63
N LEU A 75 -12.51 10.32 9.16
CA LEU A 75 -13.15 11.42 8.42
C LEU A 75 -12.16 12.54 8.07
N LEU A 76 -11.23 12.86 8.96
CA LEU A 76 -10.15 13.81 8.66
C LEU A 76 -9.29 13.31 7.49
N GLY A 77 -8.89 12.02 7.50
CA GLY A 77 -8.17 11.40 6.40
C GLY A 77 -8.91 11.50 5.07
N MET A 78 -10.22 11.22 5.08
CA MET A 78 -11.07 11.33 3.88
C MET A 78 -11.16 12.77 3.36
N VAL A 79 -11.33 13.76 4.24
CA VAL A 79 -11.37 15.18 3.84
C VAL A 79 -10.06 15.60 3.19
N VAL A 80 -8.92 15.24 3.78
CA VAL A 80 -7.60 15.52 3.21
C VAL A 80 -7.43 14.83 1.87
N THR A 81 -7.89 13.59 1.72
CA THR A 81 -7.86 12.84 0.46
C THR A 81 -8.71 13.53 -0.62
N ILE A 82 -9.96 13.96 -0.30
CA ILE A 82 -10.83 14.67 -1.25
C ILE A 82 -10.16 15.95 -1.73
N VAL A 83 -9.62 16.76 -0.82
CA VAL A 83 -8.92 18.01 -1.18
C VAL A 83 -7.71 17.70 -2.07
N GLY A 84 -6.91 16.69 -1.68
CA GLY A 84 -5.75 16.26 -2.47
C GLY A 84 -6.10 15.83 -3.89
N MET A 85 -7.23 15.15 -4.07
CA MET A 85 -7.70 14.70 -5.38
C MET A 85 -8.23 15.84 -6.28
N MET A 86 -8.55 17.00 -5.73
CA MET A 86 -8.97 18.16 -6.55
C MET A 86 -7.76 18.97 -7.08
N ILE A 87 -6.60 18.89 -6.44
CA ILE A 87 -5.42 19.71 -6.81
C ILE A 87 -4.88 19.39 -8.20
N PRO A 88 -4.79 18.12 -8.68
CA PRO A 88 -4.31 17.79 -10.02
C PRO A 88 -5.14 18.39 -11.15
N LEU A 89 -6.40 18.81 -10.89
CA LEU A 89 -7.25 19.49 -11.87
C LEU A 89 -6.68 20.81 -12.39
N ILE A 90 -5.72 21.40 -11.66
CA ILE A 90 -4.99 22.61 -12.10
C ILE A 90 -4.12 22.31 -13.35
N GLY A 91 -3.79 21.04 -13.62
CA GLY A 91 -3.14 20.59 -14.84
C GLY A 91 -1.65 20.89 -14.94
N THR A 92 -0.97 21.22 -13.83
CA THR A 92 0.47 21.49 -13.81
C THR A 92 1.26 20.35 -13.14
N SER A 93 2.55 20.22 -13.49
CA SER A 93 3.47 19.29 -12.84
C SER A 93 3.46 19.42 -11.30
N TRP A 94 3.51 20.66 -10.81
CA TRP A 94 3.53 20.93 -9.37
C TRP A 94 2.20 20.60 -8.69
N SER A 95 1.08 20.93 -9.33
CA SER A 95 -0.24 20.57 -8.78
C SER A 95 -0.40 19.03 -8.69
N CYS A 96 0.14 18.31 -9.66
CA CYS A 96 0.17 16.86 -9.62
C CYS A 96 0.94 16.37 -8.39
N LEU A 97 2.19 16.81 -8.18
CA LEU A 97 3.01 16.41 -7.02
C LEU A 97 2.35 16.77 -5.68
N ILE A 98 1.78 17.97 -5.55
CA ILE A 98 1.10 18.42 -4.34
C ILE A 98 -0.17 17.61 -4.10
N GLY A 99 -0.93 17.28 -5.15
CA GLY A 99 -2.11 16.43 -5.06
C GLY A 99 -1.78 15.03 -4.53
N TYR A 100 -0.72 14.41 -5.03
CA TYR A 100 -0.25 13.11 -4.53
C TYR A 100 0.30 13.20 -3.11
N ALA A 101 0.97 14.29 -2.73
CA ALA A 101 1.38 14.51 -1.35
C ALA A 101 0.16 14.58 -0.40
N ALA A 102 -0.88 15.31 -0.78
CA ALA A 102 -2.12 15.40 0.00
C ALA A 102 -2.87 14.04 0.06
N LEU A 103 -2.90 13.29 -1.06
CA LEU A 103 -3.43 11.93 -1.09
C LEU A 103 -2.66 11.03 -0.11
N GLY A 104 -1.34 11.14 -0.07
CA GLY A 104 -0.49 10.41 0.85
C GLY A 104 -0.73 10.76 2.33
N ILE A 105 -0.90 12.05 2.64
CA ILE A 105 -1.28 12.50 3.99
C ILE A 105 -2.62 11.87 4.40
N GLY A 106 -3.63 11.97 3.53
CA GLY A 106 -4.94 11.36 3.77
C GLY A 106 -4.84 9.86 3.99
N ASN A 107 -4.11 9.16 3.12
CA ASN A 107 -3.93 7.72 3.20
C ASN A 107 -3.17 7.28 4.47
N ALA A 108 -2.14 7.99 4.89
CA ALA A 108 -1.43 7.70 6.14
C ALA A 108 -2.36 7.83 7.35
N ILE A 109 -3.23 8.84 7.38
CA ILE A 109 -4.25 9.01 8.42
C ILE A 109 -5.25 7.85 8.40
N LEU A 110 -5.74 7.47 7.21
CA LEU A 110 -6.69 6.37 7.03
C LEU A 110 -6.09 5.03 7.50
N GLN A 111 -4.88 4.68 7.07
CA GLN A 111 -4.21 3.42 7.40
C GLN A 111 -4.03 3.25 8.93
N VAL A 112 -3.71 4.32 9.64
CA VAL A 112 -3.55 4.30 11.11
C VAL A 112 -4.89 4.15 11.82
N SER A 113 -5.98 4.70 11.28
CA SER A 113 -7.25 4.86 12.01
C SER A 113 -8.35 3.86 11.64
N GLU A 114 -8.36 3.32 10.41
CA GLU A 114 -9.43 2.41 9.94
C GLU A 114 -9.37 1.05 10.62
N ASN A 115 -8.19 0.45 10.76
CA ASN A 115 -8.06 -0.84 11.42
C ASN A 115 -8.57 -0.82 12.88
N PRO A 116 -8.20 0.15 13.73
CA PRO A 116 -8.81 0.27 15.06
C PRO A 116 -10.30 0.59 15.02
N LEU A 117 -10.80 1.32 14.01
CA LEU A 117 -12.21 1.67 13.90
C LEU A 117 -13.12 0.44 13.74
N ILE A 118 -12.65 -0.63 13.11
CA ILE A 118 -13.41 -1.89 13.01
C ILE A 118 -13.81 -2.40 14.40
N LYS A 119 -12.95 -2.24 15.41
CA LYS A 119 -13.25 -2.65 16.80
C LYS A 119 -14.44 -1.90 17.43
N ASN A 120 -14.77 -0.72 16.91
CA ASN A 120 -15.93 0.04 17.41
C ASN A 120 -17.26 -0.48 16.86
N VAL A 121 -17.25 -1.25 15.76
CA VAL A 121 -18.46 -1.78 15.11
C VAL A 121 -18.59 -3.30 15.24
N VAL A 122 -17.48 -3.99 15.49
CA VAL A 122 -17.39 -5.44 15.68
C VAL A 122 -16.91 -5.71 17.10
N THR A 123 -17.82 -6.14 17.97
CA THR A 123 -17.55 -6.40 19.39
C THR A 123 -17.20 -7.86 19.67
N ASP A 124 -17.54 -8.77 18.76
CA ASP A 124 -17.21 -10.20 18.90
C ASP A 124 -15.79 -10.46 18.37
N GLU A 125 -14.88 -10.85 19.26
CA GLU A 125 -13.48 -11.14 18.92
C GLU A 125 -13.35 -12.26 17.87
N LYS A 126 -14.28 -13.20 17.81
CA LYS A 126 -14.26 -14.31 16.83
C LYS A 126 -14.44 -13.80 15.40
N ILE A 127 -15.22 -12.74 15.18
CA ILE A 127 -15.46 -12.17 13.85
C ILE A 127 -14.61 -10.93 13.59
N LEU A 128 -13.89 -10.42 14.58
CA LEU A 128 -13.04 -9.25 14.44
C LEU A 128 -11.94 -9.46 13.40
N THR A 129 -11.20 -10.58 13.51
CA THR A 129 -10.13 -10.94 12.55
C THR A 129 -10.68 -11.10 11.13
N SER A 130 -11.84 -11.75 10.99
CA SER A 130 -12.50 -11.88 9.69
C SER A 130 -12.93 -10.54 9.11
N SER A 131 -13.38 -9.61 9.97
CA SER A 131 -13.78 -8.27 9.54
C SER A 131 -12.59 -7.41 9.12
N LEU A 132 -11.46 -7.51 9.83
CA LEU A 132 -10.20 -6.88 9.44
C LEU A 132 -9.70 -7.43 8.08
N THR A 133 -9.77 -8.74 7.91
CA THR A 133 -9.42 -9.39 6.63
C THR A 133 -10.35 -8.95 5.51
N ALA A 134 -11.67 -8.83 5.76
CA ALA A 134 -12.62 -8.31 4.79
C ALA A 134 -12.29 -6.87 4.39
N GLY A 135 -11.86 -6.02 5.32
CA GLY A 135 -11.37 -4.66 5.02
C GLY A 135 -10.19 -4.67 4.06
N GLN A 136 -9.20 -5.54 4.28
CA GLN A 136 -8.04 -5.67 3.39
C GLN A 136 -8.43 -6.21 2.00
N VAL A 137 -9.42 -7.12 1.92
CA VAL A 137 -9.96 -7.57 0.63
C VAL A 137 -10.66 -6.43 -0.11
N VAL A 138 -11.45 -5.61 0.59
CA VAL A 138 -12.11 -4.43 -0.01
C VAL A 138 -11.06 -3.43 -0.51
N LYS A 139 -9.98 -3.19 0.25
CA LYS A 139 -8.83 -2.41 -0.21
C LYS A 139 -8.22 -2.98 -1.49
N ALA A 140 -7.97 -4.28 -1.54
CA ALA A 140 -7.38 -4.95 -2.71
C ALA A 140 -8.28 -4.85 -3.96
N VAL A 141 -9.61 -4.94 -3.79
CA VAL A 141 -10.57 -4.70 -4.87
C VAL A 141 -10.47 -3.27 -5.40
N SER A 142 -10.32 -2.28 -4.53
CA SER A 142 -10.11 -0.89 -4.92
C SER A 142 -8.83 -0.70 -5.74
N SER A 143 -7.73 -1.29 -5.27
CA SER A 143 -6.44 -1.25 -5.97
C SER A 143 -6.53 -1.87 -7.37
N PHE A 144 -7.25 -3.00 -7.49
CA PHE A 144 -7.56 -3.64 -8.78
C PHE A 144 -8.37 -2.72 -9.72
N CYS A 145 -9.30 -1.92 -9.18
CA CYS A 145 -10.12 -0.99 -9.96
C CYS A 145 -9.34 0.22 -10.48
N GLY A 146 -8.18 0.55 -9.93
CA GLY A 146 -7.41 1.75 -10.27
C GLY A 146 -7.19 1.96 -11.77
N PRO A 147 -6.62 1.00 -12.54
CA PRO A 147 -6.43 1.13 -13.98
C PRO A 147 -7.74 1.32 -14.76
N PHE A 148 -8.86 0.73 -14.32
CA PHE A 148 -10.16 0.93 -14.97
C PHE A 148 -10.69 2.35 -14.77
N VAL A 149 -10.44 2.97 -13.60
CA VAL A 149 -10.79 4.38 -13.36
C VAL A 149 -9.98 5.30 -14.27
N MET A 150 -8.70 4.98 -14.52
CA MET A 150 -7.88 5.71 -15.49
C MET A 150 -8.43 5.59 -16.91
N LEU A 151 -8.80 4.38 -17.34
CA LEU A 151 -9.41 4.15 -18.64
C LEU A 151 -10.76 4.88 -18.79
N LEU A 152 -11.59 4.88 -17.74
CA LEU A 152 -12.86 5.63 -17.72
C LEU A 152 -12.59 7.13 -17.88
N ALA A 153 -11.61 7.68 -17.17
CA ALA A 153 -11.24 9.10 -17.25
C ALA A 153 -10.81 9.47 -18.67
N VAL A 154 -9.92 8.69 -19.28
CA VAL A 154 -9.36 8.96 -20.60
C VAL A 154 -10.41 8.72 -21.71
N ASN A 155 -11.03 7.54 -21.74
CA ASN A 155 -11.85 7.13 -22.87
C ASN A 155 -13.26 7.73 -22.86
N VAL A 156 -13.85 7.86 -21.66
CA VAL A 156 -15.25 8.34 -21.55
C VAL A 156 -15.29 9.85 -21.29
N LEU A 157 -14.58 10.33 -20.26
CA LEU A 157 -14.63 11.75 -19.90
C LEU A 157 -13.71 12.60 -20.78
N GLY A 158 -12.56 12.07 -21.18
CA GLY A 158 -11.57 12.74 -22.03
C GLY A 158 -11.77 12.52 -23.53
N GLY A 159 -12.80 11.76 -23.97
CA GLY A 159 -13.05 11.50 -25.38
C GLY A 159 -11.93 10.75 -26.10
N GLY A 160 -11.11 9.98 -25.38
CA GLY A 160 -9.97 9.23 -25.90
C GLY A 160 -8.64 10.00 -25.84
N ASP A 161 -8.64 11.24 -25.38
CA ASP A 161 -7.41 12.02 -25.21
C ASP A 161 -6.75 11.70 -23.86
N LYS A 162 -5.56 11.15 -23.90
CA LYS A 162 -4.76 10.79 -22.74
C LYS A 162 -4.41 12.00 -21.85
N HIS A 163 -4.46 13.21 -22.39
CA HIS A 163 -4.21 14.42 -21.62
C HIS A 163 -5.19 14.55 -20.44
N TYR A 164 -6.39 14.02 -20.55
CA TYR A 164 -7.43 14.08 -19.51
C TYR A 164 -7.34 12.97 -18.44
N TRP A 165 -6.20 12.26 -18.33
CA TRP A 165 -5.98 11.22 -17.33
C TRP A 165 -6.27 11.69 -15.89
N TYR A 166 -6.02 12.96 -15.58
CA TYR A 166 -6.24 13.56 -14.26
C TYR A 166 -7.73 13.62 -13.86
N LEU A 167 -8.67 13.43 -14.78
CA LEU A 167 -10.09 13.30 -14.46
C LEU A 167 -10.43 12.04 -13.66
N ALA A 168 -9.49 11.10 -13.52
CA ALA A 168 -9.61 9.99 -12.58
C ALA A 168 -9.73 10.47 -11.13
N PHE A 169 -9.07 11.56 -10.74
CA PHE A 169 -9.07 12.04 -9.37
C PHE A 169 -10.42 12.55 -8.88
N PRO A 170 -11.18 13.39 -9.62
CA PRO A 170 -12.55 13.75 -9.23
C PRO A 170 -13.46 12.54 -9.05
N ILE A 171 -13.31 11.49 -9.86
CA ILE A 171 -14.10 10.25 -9.70
C ILE A 171 -13.80 9.64 -8.33
N LEU A 172 -12.53 9.45 -7.99
CA LEU A 172 -12.11 8.90 -6.71
C LEU A 172 -12.48 9.83 -5.55
N GLY A 173 -12.37 11.16 -5.73
CA GLY A 173 -12.82 12.15 -4.77
C GLY A 173 -14.31 12.08 -4.49
N PHE A 174 -15.14 11.86 -5.50
CA PHE A 174 -16.58 11.67 -5.34
C PHE A 174 -16.92 10.38 -4.58
N ILE A 175 -16.24 9.28 -4.89
CA ILE A 175 -16.41 8.02 -4.15
C ILE A 175 -16.00 8.21 -2.69
N THR A 176 -14.91 8.92 -2.43
CA THR A 176 -14.46 9.25 -1.07
C THR A 176 -15.49 10.09 -0.33
N LEU A 177 -16.10 11.06 -0.99
CA LEU A 177 -17.18 11.89 -0.42
C LEU A 177 -18.39 11.04 -0.03
N LEU A 178 -18.83 10.12 -0.91
CA LEU A 178 -19.93 9.20 -0.58
C LEU A 178 -19.60 8.31 0.61
N SER A 179 -18.35 7.81 0.69
CA SER A 179 -17.88 7.03 1.83
C SER A 179 -17.88 7.85 3.13
N ALA A 180 -17.40 9.10 3.08
CA ALA A 180 -17.40 10.00 4.22
C ALA A 180 -18.81 10.32 4.71
N LEU A 181 -19.75 10.60 3.80
CA LEU A 181 -21.15 10.85 4.13
C LEU A 181 -21.80 9.60 4.78
N TRP A 182 -21.56 8.41 4.23
CA TRP A 182 -22.06 7.18 4.82
C TRP A 182 -21.50 6.96 6.22
N LEU A 183 -20.19 7.18 6.41
CA LEU A 183 -19.53 7.04 7.70
C LEU A 183 -20.07 8.08 8.72
N ILE A 184 -20.31 9.34 8.31
CA ILE A 184 -20.89 10.40 9.17
C ILE A 184 -22.27 9.97 9.69
N LEU A 185 -23.13 9.48 8.78
CA LEU A 185 -24.50 9.06 9.10
C LEU A 185 -24.56 7.76 9.92
N SER A 186 -23.48 6.98 9.95
CA SER A 186 -23.42 5.72 10.68
C SER A 186 -23.32 5.95 12.19
N PRO A 187 -24.18 5.35 13.03
CA PRO A 187 -24.17 5.49 14.47
C PRO A 187 -23.06 4.63 15.09
N ILE A 188 -21.82 5.10 15.03
CA ILE A 188 -20.65 4.44 15.61
C ILE A 188 -20.33 5.14 16.94
N GLU A 189 -20.35 4.37 18.02
CA GLU A 189 -20.00 4.88 19.34
C GLU A 189 -18.50 5.22 19.42
N ARG A 190 -18.20 6.29 20.14
CA ARG A 190 -16.84 6.70 20.39
C ARG A 190 -16.21 5.77 21.43
N GLU A 191 -15.00 5.34 21.18
CA GLU A 191 -14.19 4.60 22.13
C GLU A 191 -13.84 5.46 23.37
N PRO A 192 -13.61 4.82 24.54
CA PRO A 192 -13.11 5.51 25.74
C PRO A 192 -11.78 6.21 25.46
N ILE A 193 -11.61 7.41 26.03
CA ILE A 193 -10.35 8.15 25.89
C ILE A 193 -9.31 7.49 26.81
N GLU A 194 -8.36 6.79 26.23
CA GLU A 194 -7.19 6.29 26.95
C GLU A 194 -6.22 7.44 27.22
N LYS A 195 -5.94 7.69 28.51
CA LYS A 195 -4.91 8.66 28.92
C LYS A 195 -3.53 8.03 28.78
N THR A 196 -3.04 7.93 27.55
CA THR A 196 -1.67 7.50 27.29
C THR A 196 -0.78 8.73 27.16
N ASN A 197 0.16 8.89 28.07
CA ASN A 197 1.23 9.92 27.99
C ASN A 197 2.42 9.45 27.15
N VAL A 198 2.17 8.62 26.13
CA VAL A 198 3.22 8.09 25.27
C VAL A 198 3.71 9.18 24.33
N THR A 199 5.02 9.34 24.27
CA THR A 199 5.71 10.31 23.41
C THR A 199 6.20 9.65 22.12
N VAL A 200 6.35 10.45 21.05
CA VAL A 200 6.96 10.01 19.79
C VAL A 200 8.37 9.45 20.04
N GLY A 201 9.14 10.10 20.93
CA GLY A 201 10.49 9.67 21.27
C GLY A 201 10.55 8.27 21.90
N GLU A 202 9.62 7.93 22.78
CA GLU A 202 9.55 6.59 23.38
C GLU A 202 9.25 5.51 22.34
N THR A 203 8.40 5.82 21.37
CA THR A 203 8.10 4.88 20.26
C THR A 203 9.36 4.61 19.42
N PHE A 204 10.09 5.64 19.02
CA PHE A 204 11.33 5.48 18.25
C PHE A 204 12.48 4.88 19.07
N ALA A 205 12.48 5.02 20.40
CA ALA A 205 13.48 4.38 21.26
C ALA A 205 13.42 2.85 21.20
N LEU A 206 12.31 2.24 20.77
CA LEU A 206 12.20 0.80 20.54
C LEU A 206 13.14 0.30 19.43
N LEU A 207 13.56 1.15 18.50
CA LEU A 207 14.55 0.79 17.47
C LEU A 207 15.94 0.51 18.02
N LYS A 208 16.21 0.82 19.31
CA LYS A 208 17.45 0.42 19.98
C LYS A 208 17.52 -1.11 20.19
N ASN A 209 16.38 -1.80 20.19
CA ASN A 209 16.34 -3.26 20.19
C ASN A 209 16.68 -3.76 18.77
N PRO A 210 17.78 -4.54 18.60
CA PRO A 210 18.22 -4.99 17.27
C PRO A 210 17.20 -5.86 16.56
N THR A 211 16.40 -6.64 17.28
CA THR A 211 15.32 -7.45 16.70
C THR A 211 14.22 -6.55 16.12
N ILE A 212 13.79 -5.53 16.87
CA ILE A 212 12.77 -4.58 16.41
C ILE A 212 13.30 -3.78 15.22
N LEU A 213 14.58 -3.35 15.26
CA LEU A 213 15.20 -2.64 14.15
C LEU A 213 15.24 -3.50 12.88
N LEU A 214 15.62 -4.79 13.00
CA LEU A 214 15.67 -5.74 11.90
C LEU A 214 14.27 -5.92 11.27
N LEU A 215 13.25 -6.08 12.11
CA LEU A 215 11.86 -6.26 11.68
C LEU A 215 11.28 -4.97 11.10
N PHE A 216 11.64 -3.80 11.63
CA PHE A 216 11.25 -2.50 11.07
C PHE A 216 11.73 -2.35 9.62
N PHE A 217 13.01 -2.59 9.36
CA PHE A 217 13.51 -2.59 8.00
C PHE A 217 12.99 -3.78 7.18
N GLY A 218 12.63 -4.90 7.81
CA GLY A 218 11.90 -5.99 7.16
C GLY A 218 10.58 -5.51 6.54
N ILE A 219 9.77 -4.76 7.29
CA ILE A 219 8.54 -4.14 6.77
C ILE A 219 8.87 -3.09 5.70
N PHE A 220 9.87 -2.24 5.94
CA PHE A 220 10.31 -1.23 5.00
C PHE A 220 10.60 -1.84 3.62
N PHE A 221 11.41 -2.90 3.56
CA PHE A 221 11.76 -3.56 2.30
C PHE A 221 10.63 -4.45 1.74
N ALA A 222 9.76 -5.01 2.59
CA ALA A 222 8.58 -5.73 2.12
C ALA A 222 7.62 -4.81 1.34
N VAL A 223 7.36 -3.61 1.89
CA VAL A 223 6.53 -2.61 1.21
C VAL A 223 7.27 -2.00 0.01
N ALA A 224 8.60 -1.88 0.07
CA ALA A 224 9.42 -1.47 -1.06
C ALA A 224 9.27 -2.42 -2.27
N ILE A 225 9.24 -3.74 -2.04
CA ILE A 225 8.95 -4.71 -3.11
C ILE A 225 7.51 -4.57 -3.60
N ASP A 226 6.54 -4.43 -2.70
CA ASP A 226 5.12 -4.34 -3.05
C ASP A 226 4.85 -3.12 -3.94
N VAL A 227 5.20 -1.93 -3.48
CA VAL A 227 5.01 -0.68 -4.22
C VAL A 227 5.94 -0.59 -5.44
N GLY A 228 7.18 -1.05 -5.29
CA GLY A 228 8.16 -1.07 -6.38
C GLY A 228 7.76 -2.00 -7.52
N THR A 229 7.21 -3.18 -7.23
CA THR A 229 6.70 -4.10 -8.27
C THR A 229 5.48 -3.51 -8.96
N ASN A 230 4.54 -2.91 -8.21
CA ASN A 230 3.41 -2.18 -8.79
C ASN A 230 3.91 -1.08 -9.74
N PHE A 231 4.88 -0.26 -9.29
CA PHE A 231 5.46 0.83 -10.08
C PHE A 231 6.19 0.35 -11.35
N VAL A 232 6.96 -0.76 -11.28
CA VAL A 232 7.77 -1.22 -12.40
C VAL A 232 7.01 -2.12 -13.36
N SER A 233 5.91 -2.74 -12.95
CA SER A 233 5.18 -3.75 -13.74
C SER A 233 4.69 -3.20 -15.08
N SER A 234 4.00 -2.07 -15.09
CA SER A 234 3.56 -1.40 -16.32
C SER A 234 4.74 -0.99 -17.19
N LYS A 235 5.81 -0.48 -16.56
CA LYS A 235 7.02 -0.03 -17.26
C LYS A 235 7.78 -1.15 -17.96
N ILE A 236 7.78 -2.35 -17.40
CA ILE A 236 8.33 -3.56 -18.05
C ILE A 236 7.55 -3.84 -19.34
N MET A 237 6.21 -3.80 -19.29
CA MET A 237 5.38 -4.07 -20.46
C MET A 237 5.56 -3.00 -21.54
N ILE A 238 5.63 -1.72 -21.15
CA ILE A 238 5.88 -0.61 -22.08
C ILE A 238 7.28 -0.74 -22.71
N ASN A 239 8.34 -0.90 -21.89
CA ASN A 239 9.73 -0.80 -22.37
C ASN A 239 10.22 -2.05 -23.11
N ARG A 240 9.77 -3.26 -22.70
CA ARG A 240 10.26 -4.52 -23.28
C ARG A 240 9.36 -5.06 -24.38
N TYR A 241 8.05 -4.79 -24.31
CA TYR A 241 7.05 -5.41 -25.19
C TYR A 241 6.29 -4.38 -26.04
N GLY A 242 6.57 -3.07 -25.85
CA GLY A 242 5.98 -2.00 -26.66
C GLY A 242 4.48 -1.77 -26.40
N TRP A 243 3.96 -2.18 -25.24
CA TRP A 243 2.57 -1.95 -24.89
C TRP A 243 2.27 -0.45 -24.73
N SER A 244 1.06 -0.05 -25.08
CA SER A 244 0.58 1.28 -24.74
C SER A 244 0.41 1.44 -23.23
N VAL A 245 0.41 2.67 -22.72
CA VAL A 245 0.17 2.94 -21.28
C VAL A 245 -1.14 2.35 -20.80
N ALA A 246 -2.18 2.40 -21.65
CA ALA A 246 -3.50 1.84 -21.33
C ALA A 246 -3.47 0.31 -21.16
N GLU A 247 -2.84 -0.40 -22.10
CA GLU A 247 -2.67 -1.86 -22.04
C GLU A 247 -1.78 -2.27 -20.86
N ALA A 248 -0.71 -1.52 -20.61
CA ALA A 248 0.24 -1.80 -19.53
C ALA A 248 -0.39 -1.74 -18.13
N GLY A 249 -1.54 -1.08 -17.99
CA GLY A 249 -2.36 -1.12 -16.77
C GLY A 249 -2.82 -2.52 -16.36
N MET A 250 -2.80 -3.52 -17.27
CA MET A 250 -3.07 -4.91 -16.93
C MET A 250 -2.01 -5.53 -16.02
N ALA A 251 -0.76 -5.08 -16.09
CA ALA A 251 0.32 -5.67 -15.30
C ALA A 251 0.14 -5.44 -13.79
N PRO A 252 -0.12 -4.22 -13.27
CA PRO A 252 -0.49 -4.04 -11.87
C PRO A 252 -1.81 -4.74 -11.50
N GLN A 253 -2.78 -4.91 -12.41
CA GLN A 253 -3.99 -5.67 -12.12
C GLN A 253 -3.68 -7.14 -11.83
N VAL A 254 -2.87 -7.79 -12.70
CA VAL A 254 -2.42 -9.17 -12.50
C VAL A 254 -1.66 -9.30 -11.19
N TYR A 255 -0.79 -8.34 -10.87
CA TYR A 255 -0.10 -8.28 -9.59
C TYR A 255 -1.06 -8.29 -8.40
N PHE A 256 -2.05 -7.39 -8.37
CA PHE A 256 -3.00 -7.28 -7.25
C PHE A 256 -3.94 -8.47 -7.14
N ILE A 257 -4.39 -9.06 -8.25
CA ILE A 257 -5.18 -10.30 -8.22
C ILE A 257 -4.37 -11.43 -7.57
N CYS A 258 -3.16 -11.68 -8.06
CA CYS A 258 -2.32 -12.75 -7.55
C CYS A 258 -1.92 -12.51 -6.09
N ARG A 259 -1.65 -11.26 -5.69
CA ARG A 259 -1.39 -10.86 -4.31
C ARG A 259 -2.59 -11.17 -3.39
N THR A 260 -3.80 -10.86 -3.85
CA THR A 260 -5.03 -11.14 -3.09
C THR A 260 -5.25 -12.65 -2.93
N ILE A 261 -5.07 -13.41 -4.00
CA ILE A 261 -5.16 -14.88 -3.96
C ILE A 261 -4.08 -15.45 -3.03
N GLY A 262 -2.84 -14.95 -3.12
CA GLY A 262 -1.72 -15.37 -2.28
C GLY A 262 -1.98 -15.10 -0.80
N ALA A 263 -2.52 -13.92 -0.46
CA ALA A 263 -2.89 -13.59 0.91
C ALA A 263 -3.99 -14.53 1.44
N PHE A 264 -5.02 -14.78 0.64
CA PHE A 264 -6.12 -15.65 1.03
C PHE A 264 -5.64 -17.09 1.25
N LEU A 265 -4.87 -17.66 0.31
CA LEU A 265 -4.32 -19.01 0.44
C LEU A 265 -3.28 -19.10 1.56
N GLY A 266 -2.50 -18.04 1.76
CA GLY A 266 -1.50 -17.95 2.81
C GLY A 266 -2.10 -18.11 4.20
N VAL A 267 -3.27 -17.54 4.47
CA VAL A 267 -3.99 -17.73 5.74
C VAL A 267 -4.23 -19.22 6.02
N PHE A 268 -4.69 -19.98 5.02
CA PHE A 268 -4.91 -21.42 5.19
C PHE A 268 -3.60 -22.21 5.30
N LEU A 269 -2.58 -21.84 4.54
CA LEU A 269 -1.30 -22.55 4.56
C LEU A 269 -0.57 -22.35 5.90
N MET A 270 -0.62 -21.15 6.48
CA MET A 270 -0.01 -20.84 7.78
C MET A 270 -0.69 -21.55 8.95
N THR A 271 -1.90 -22.10 8.79
CA THR A 271 -2.47 -23.02 9.80
C THR A 271 -1.81 -24.41 9.82
N LYS A 272 -1.10 -24.77 8.74
CA LYS A 272 -0.47 -26.10 8.57
C LYS A 272 1.06 -26.05 8.59
N VAL A 273 1.64 -24.89 8.28
CA VAL A 273 3.08 -24.69 8.17
C VAL A 273 3.43 -23.47 9.02
N SER A 274 4.56 -23.52 9.74
CA SER A 274 4.97 -22.37 10.55
C SER A 274 5.20 -21.12 9.67
N ASP A 275 4.82 -19.96 10.19
CA ASP A 275 4.92 -18.66 9.50
C ASP A 275 6.34 -18.40 8.97
N MET A 276 7.37 -18.80 9.73
CA MET A 276 8.76 -18.64 9.35
C MET A 276 9.18 -19.55 8.19
N VAL A 277 8.72 -20.80 8.16
CA VAL A 277 8.99 -21.74 7.04
C VAL A 277 8.30 -21.23 5.79
N TYR A 278 7.04 -20.79 5.91
CA TYR A 278 6.29 -20.19 4.81
C TYR A 278 7.00 -18.94 4.27
N TYR A 279 7.46 -18.03 5.14
CA TYR A 279 8.20 -16.83 4.76
C TYR A 279 9.50 -17.18 4.01
N ARG A 280 10.31 -18.11 4.54
CA ARG A 280 11.59 -18.51 3.93
C ARG A 280 11.43 -19.05 2.51
N TRP A 281 10.47 -19.97 2.31
CA TRP A 281 10.22 -20.52 0.98
C TRP A 281 9.72 -19.45 -0.01
N ASN A 282 8.77 -18.63 0.42
CA ASN A 282 8.23 -17.59 -0.45
C ASN A 282 9.31 -16.57 -0.88
N ILE A 283 10.17 -16.12 0.02
CA ILE A 283 11.22 -15.14 -0.35
C ILE A 283 12.29 -15.75 -1.26
N ILE A 284 12.67 -17.01 -1.04
CA ILE A 284 13.64 -17.69 -1.93
C ILE A 284 13.07 -17.83 -3.34
N ILE A 285 11.84 -18.31 -3.47
CA ILE A 285 11.18 -18.45 -4.77
C ILE A 285 10.99 -17.07 -5.42
N CYS A 286 10.62 -16.06 -4.63
CA CYS A 286 10.47 -14.68 -5.11
C CYS A 286 11.78 -14.13 -5.72
N ILE A 287 12.93 -14.35 -5.08
CA ILE A 287 14.23 -13.96 -5.64
C ILE A 287 14.46 -14.61 -7.00
N VAL A 288 14.20 -15.92 -7.10
CA VAL A 288 14.37 -16.65 -8.38
C VAL A 288 13.50 -16.05 -9.47
N VAL A 289 12.24 -15.71 -9.14
CA VAL A 289 11.30 -15.08 -10.08
C VAL A 289 11.79 -13.67 -10.47
N ILE A 290 12.25 -12.85 -9.50
CA ILE A 290 12.76 -11.49 -9.81
C ILE A 290 14.03 -11.57 -10.64
N VAL A 291 14.97 -12.50 -10.37
CA VAL A 291 16.17 -12.74 -11.20
C VAL A 291 15.78 -13.11 -12.62
N SER A 292 14.84 -14.05 -12.76
CA SER A 292 14.32 -14.43 -14.08
C SER A 292 13.69 -13.24 -14.82
N LEU A 293 12.86 -12.44 -14.12
CA LEU A 293 12.25 -11.25 -14.68
C LEU A 293 13.28 -10.18 -15.07
N ALA A 294 14.39 -10.05 -14.32
CA ALA A 294 15.45 -9.08 -14.61
C ALA A 294 16.26 -9.47 -15.85
N PHE A 295 16.71 -10.71 -15.95
CA PHE A 295 17.76 -11.13 -16.87
C PHE A 295 17.31 -12.06 -18.00
N ILE A 296 16.12 -12.68 -17.90
CA ILE A 296 15.59 -13.58 -18.93
C ILE A 296 14.39 -12.92 -19.59
N GLN A 297 14.52 -12.59 -20.87
CA GLN A 297 13.41 -12.06 -21.65
C GLN A 297 12.52 -13.19 -22.14
N LEU A 298 11.45 -13.46 -21.43
CA LEU A 298 10.40 -14.41 -21.78
C LEU A 298 9.32 -13.74 -22.62
N PRO A 299 8.43 -14.49 -23.30
CA PRO A 299 7.22 -13.94 -23.90
C PRO A 299 6.38 -13.12 -22.89
N GLU A 300 5.63 -12.14 -23.39
CA GLU A 300 4.87 -11.18 -22.56
C GLU A 300 3.95 -11.83 -21.53
N THR A 301 3.29 -12.95 -21.91
CA THR A 301 2.40 -13.70 -21.00
C THR A 301 3.15 -14.28 -19.80
N TRP A 302 4.38 -14.76 -20.02
CA TRP A 302 5.24 -15.25 -18.94
C TRP A 302 5.78 -14.12 -18.07
N ALA A 303 6.06 -12.95 -18.65
CA ALA A 303 6.44 -11.77 -17.86
C ALA A 303 5.30 -11.32 -16.95
N LEU A 304 4.05 -11.31 -17.43
CA LEU A 304 2.87 -11.07 -16.59
C LEU A 304 2.72 -12.13 -15.48
N ALA A 305 2.94 -13.40 -15.81
CA ALA A 305 2.90 -14.47 -14.82
C ALA A 305 3.98 -14.30 -13.73
N GLN A 306 5.19 -13.84 -14.10
CA GLN A 306 6.26 -13.54 -13.14
C GLN A 306 5.87 -12.36 -12.24
N ILE A 307 5.28 -11.29 -12.79
CA ILE A 307 4.77 -10.14 -12.02
C ILE A 307 3.70 -10.60 -11.03
N GLY A 308 2.76 -11.42 -11.48
CA GLY A 308 1.73 -12.03 -10.62
C GLY A 308 2.33 -12.92 -9.54
N ALA A 309 3.34 -13.74 -9.88
CA ALA A 309 4.02 -14.62 -8.93
C ALA A 309 4.73 -13.83 -7.83
N ILE A 310 5.35 -12.69 -8.13
CA ILE A 310 5.94 -11.81 -7.11
C ILE A 310 4.85 -11.34 -6.14
N GLY A 311 3.70 -10.89 -6.66
CA GLY A 311 2.56 -10.47 -5.82
C GLY A 311 2.06 -11.59 -4.91
N PHE A 312 1.88 -12.80 -5.46
CA PHE A 312 1.46 -13.98 -4.72
C PHE A 312 2.44 -14.33 -3.58
N LEU A 313 3.73 -14.40 -3.88
CA LEU A 313 4.79 -14.82 -2.96
C LEU A 313 5.03 -13.79 -1.85
N CYS A 314 4.91 -12.48 -2.16
CA CYS A 314 5.15 -11.42 -1.18
C CYS A 314 3.92 -11.10 -0.32
N SER A 315 2.74 -11.62 -0.66
CA SER A 315 1.45 -11.25 -0.06
C SER A 315 1.38 -11.35 1.47
N CYS A 316 2.02 -12.37 2.07
CA CYS A 316 2.00 -12.62 3.51
C CYS A 316 3.28 -12.19 4.25
N ILE A 317 4.30 -11.69 3.56
CA ILE A 317 5.57 -11.33 4.19
C ILE A 317 5.38 -10.19 5.20
N PHE A 318 4.65 -9.13 4.80
CA PHE A 318 4.33 -8.02 5.69
C PHE A 318 3.63 -8.46 6.98
N PRO A 319 2.47 -9.18 6.94
CA PRO A 319 1.78 -9.58 8.16
C PRO A 319 2.60 -10.54 9.04
N ILE A 320 3.45 -11.39 8.46
CA ILE A 320 4.34 -12.26 9.24
C ILE A 320 5.36 -11.43 10.02
N ILE A 321 6.07 -10.52 9.35
CA ILE A 321 7.07 -9.65 10.00
C ILE A 321 6.41 -8.77 11.05
N TYR A 322 5.23 -8.21 10.75
CA TYR A 322 4.47 -7.39 11.68
C TYR A 322 4.07 -8.17 12.94
N SER A 323 3.55 -9.37 12.77
CA SER A 323 3.18 -10.26 13.89
C SER A 323 4.39 -10.57 14.77
N MET A 324 5.53 -10.89 14.15
CA MET A 324 6.79 -11.15 14.88
C MET A 324 7.26 -9.91 15.68
N ALA A 325 7.13 -8.72 15.11
CA ALA A 325 7.52 -7.48 15.78
C ALA A 325 6.65 -7.23 17.03
N VAL A 326 5.35 -7.42 16.91
CA VAL A 326 4.41 -7.25 18.04
C VAL A 326 4.62 -8.31 19.12
N GLN A 327 4.99 -9.54 18.73
CA GLN A 327 5.25 -10.63 19.66
C GLN A 327 6.63 -10.49 20.37
N ALA A 328 7.58 -9.76 19.77
CA ALA A 328 8.91 -9.55 20.38
C ALA A 328 8.85 -8.71 21.67
N GLU A 329 7.88 -7.82 21.81
CA GLU A 329 7.66 -6.97 22.99
C GLU A 329 6.14 -6.85 23.27
N PRO A 330 5.50 -7.87 23.82
CA PRO A 330 4.04 -7.91 23.97
C PRO A 330 3.48 -6.74 24.80
N ASP A 331 4.22 -6.31 25.84
CA ASP A 331 3.82 -5.22 26.73
C ASP A 331 3.81 -3.84 26.04
N LYS A 332 4.45 -3.73 24.88
CA LYS A 332 4.53 -2.51 24.05
C LYS A 332 3.92 -2.67 22.68
N ALA A 333 3.01 -3.61 22.53
CA ALA A 333 2.42 -3.99 21.23
C ALA A 333 1.83 -2.78 20.45
N ASN A 334 1.15 -1.84 21.14
CA ASN A 334 0.59 -0.66 20.50
C ASN A 334 1.66 0.30 19.96
N LEU A 335 2.76 0.50 20.69
CA LEU A 335 3.89 1.33 20.27
C LEU A 335 4.60 0.70 19.06
N ILE A 336 4.85 -0.60 19.14
CA ILE A 336 5.46 -1.37 18.04
C ILE A 336 4.57 -1.34 16.81
N SER A 337 3.25 -1.47 16.95
CA SER A 337 2.32 -1.36 15.84
C SER A 337 2.45 -0.02 15.11
N GLY A 338 2.44 1.11 15.85
CA GLY A 338 2.65 2.44 15.28
C GLY A 338 3.99 2.57 14.56
N LEU A 339 5.05 2.02 15.17
CA LEU A 339 6.40 2.04 14.61
C LEU A 339 6.47 1.21 13.32
N MET A 340 5.89 0.01 13.28
CA MET A 340 5.87 -0.85 12.09
C MET A 340 5.09 -0.22 10.92
N ILE A 341 3.99 0.49 11.21
CA ILE A 341 3.26 1.22 10.16
C ILE A 341 4.10 2.40 9.62
N THR A 342 4.94 3.00 10.45
CA THR A 342 5.89 4.03 9.97
C THR A 342 6.85 3.46 8.90
N ALA A 343 7.25 2.19 9.01
CA ALA A 343 8.12 1.54 8.04
C ALA A 343 7.47 1.35 6.64
N VAL A 344 6.15 1.52 6.50
CA VAL A 344 5.45 1.52 5.20
C VAL A 344 6.00 2.60 4.25
N ALA A 345 6.67 3.63 4.78
CA ALA A 345 7.41 4.62 3.99
C ALA A 345 8.45 4.02 3.03
N GLY A 346 8.85 2.75 3.23
CA GLY A 346 9.71 1.99 2.31
C GLY A 346 9.22 1.97 0.87
N GLY A 347 7.89 1.94 0.66
CA GLY A 347 7.30 2.06 -0.67
C GLY A 347 7.64 3.38 -1.36
N GLY A 348 7.63 4.47 -0.61
CA GLY A 348 8.01 5.80 -1.13
C GLY A 348 9.51 5.94 -1.42
N ALA A 349 10.36 5.22 -0.71
CA ALA A 349 11.79 5.24 -0.95
C ALA A 349 12.17 4.42 -2.20
N ALA A 350 11.58 3.24 -2.41
CA ALA A 350 11.98 2.34 -3.47
C ALA A 350 11.73 2.89 -4.89
N THR A 351 10.61 3.57 -5.10
CA THR A 351 10.18 3.97 -6.45
C THR A 351 11.08 5.00 -7.13
N PRO A 352 11.63 6.06 -6.46
CA PRO A 352 12.62 6.92 -7.09
C PRO A 352 13.91 6.17 -7.40
N PHE A 353 14.38 5.28 -6.51
CA PHE A 353 15.58 4.48 -6.78
C PHE A 353 15.39 3.59 -8.01
N ILE A 354 14.23 2.97 -8.17
CA ILE A 354 13.88 2.20 -9.38
C ILE A 354 13.92 3.11 -10.62
N GLY A 355 13.30 4.28 -10.54
CA GLY A 355 13.26 5.23 -11.64
C GLY A 355 14.64 5.74 -12.03
N PHE A 356 15.41 6.25 -11.06
CA PHE A 356 16.76 6.77 -11.31
C PHE A 356 17.74 5.69 -11.76
N ALA A 357 17.65 4.46 -11.22
CA ALA A 357 18.45 3.34 -11.69
C ALA A 357 18.14 2.99 -13.15
N THR A 358 16.86 3.06 -13.55
CA THR A 358 16.42 2.85 -14.92
C THR A 358 16.95 3.94 -15.85
N ASP A 359 16.86 5.21 -15.45
CA ASP A 359 17.36 6.36 -16.22
C ASP A 359 18.89 6.28 -16.39
N ALA A 360 19.62 6.02 -15.30
CA ALA A 360 21.09 5.97 -15.31
C ALA A 360 21.66 4.83 -16.16
N ALA A 361 21.01 3.67 -16.14
CA ALA A 361 21.44 2.49 -16.90
C ALA A 361 20.83 2.43 -18.31
N GLY A 362 19.83 3.28 -18.63
CA GLY A 362 19.11 3.23 -19.90
C GLY A 362 18.29 1.95 -20.09
N THR A 363 18.04 1.17 -19.02
CA THR A 363 17.29 -0.09 -19.09
C THR A 363 16.44 -0.34 -17.86
N ILE A 364 15.23 -0.83 -18.09
CA ILE A 364 14.29 -1.21 -17.02
C ILE A 364 14.83 -2.35 -16.14
N THR A 365 15.77 -3.14 -16.64
CA THR A 365 16.43 -4.20 -15.88
C THR A 365 17.10 -3.65 -14.63
N ALA A 366 17.74 -2.49 -14.69
CA ALA A 366 18.34 -1.84 -13.52
C ALA A 366 17.29 -1.50 -12.45
N GLY A 367 16.13 -1.03 -12.87
CA GLY A 367 14.98 -0.80 -11.96
C GLY A 367 14.52 -2.09 -11.29
N VAL A 368 14.44 -3.21 -12.02
CA VAL A 368 14.09 -4.52 -11.44
C VAL A 368 15.18 -5.01 -10.46
N CYS A 369 16.46 -4.70 -10.70
CA CYS A 369 17.55 -5.05 -9.80
C CYS A 369 17.43 -4.37 -8.42
N VAL A 370 16.77 -3.21 -8.31
CA VAL A 370 16.46 -2.59 -7.01
C VAL A 370 15.56 -3.50 -6.17
N LEU A 371 14.59 -4.19 -6.79
CA LEU A 371 13.74 -5.16 -6.10
C LEU A 371 14.56 -6.36 -5.57
N LEU A 372 15.63 -6.77 -6.28
CA LEU A 372 16.53 -7.83 -5.81
C LEU A 372 17.26 -7.42 -4.54
N LEU A 373 17.71 -6.16 -4.43
CA LEU A 373 18.33 -5.65 -3.21
C LEU A 373 17.36 -5.71 -2.02
N CYS A 374 16.11 -5.29 -2.26
CA CYS A 374 15.05 -5.38 -1.24
C CYS A 374 14.78 -6.83 -0.81
N ALA A 375 14.68 -7.75 -1.77
CA ALA A 375 14.48 -9.18 -1.52
C ALA A 375 15.68 -9.82 -0.80
N GLY A 376 16.89 -9.37 -1.09
CA GLY A 376 18.12 -9.75 -0.37
C GLY A 376 18.03 -9.41 1.12
N TYR A 377 17.58 -8.20 1.47
CA TYR A 377 17.36 -7.83 2.87
C TYR A 377 16.29 -8.69 3.54
N LEU A 378 15.17 -8.95 2.84
CA LEU A 378 14.12 -9.82 3.38
C LEU A 378 14.62 -11.24 3.61
N THR A 379 15.51 -11.74 2.76
CA THR A 379 16.17 -13.04 2.97
C THR A 379 17.07 -13.00 4.20
N TYR A 380 17.87 -11.94 4.36
CA TYR A 380 18.66 -11.74 5.57
C TYR A 380 17.77 -11.71 6.83
N CYS A 381 16.63 -11.01 6.78
CA CYS A 381 15.64 -10.98 7.85
C CYS A 381 15.08 -12.38 8.15
N ALA A 382 14.72 -13.17 7.11
CA ALA A 382 14.14 -14.51 7.25
C ALA A 382 15.10 -15.53 7.92
N PHE A 383 16.40 -15.39 7.70
CA PHE A 383 17.41 -16.31 8.23
C PHE A 383 18.19 -15.74 9.42
N GLY A 384 18.22 -14.41 9.60
CA GLY A 384 18.91 -13.74 10.69
C GLY A 384 18.14 -13.77 12.01
N ILE A 385 16.82 -13.91 11.98
CA ILE A 385 16.02 -14.01 13.20
C ILE A 385 16.12 -15.43 13.75
N ARG A 386 16.77 -15.55 14.92
CA ARG A 386 16.70 -16.79 15.70
C ARG A 386 15.34 -16.82 16.40
N VAL A 387 14.45 -17.67 15.90
CA VAL A 387 13.19 -18.00 16.61
C VAL A 387 13.60 -18.87 17.78
N ASN A 388 13.65 -18.29 18.98
CA ASN A 388 13.68 -19.11 20.20
C ASN A 388 12.30 -19.76 20.30
N HIS A 389 12.26 -21.07 20.05
CA HIS A 389 11.10 -21.91 20.29
C HIS A 389 10.95 -22.18 21.80
#